data_09c34ae16cbccebdd11bfb2889e1636f
#
_entry.id   09c34ae16cbccebdd11bfb2889e1636f
#
_cell.length_a   1.000
_cell.length_b   1.000
_cell.length_c   1.000
_cell.angle_alpha   90.00
_cell.angle_beta   90.00
_cell.angle_gamma   90.00
#
_symmetry.space_group_name_H-M   'P 1'
#
loop_
_entity.id
_entity.type
_entity.pdbx_description
1 polymer ?
#
loop_
_entity_poly.entity_id
_entity_poly.type
_entity_poly.pdbx_seq_one_letter_code
_entity_poly.pdbx_strand_id
1 'polypeptide(L)'
;MLGDHVQQKGSLVDENKLRFDFSHSKPLTKEEISKIEAIVNKEALNNLEVETELMKIDDALKSGAMALFGEKYDDDVRVLKMGENSFSVELCGGTHVARTGDIGFFIITNQSN
;
A
#
# COMPACT_ATOMS: atom_id res chain seq x y z
N MET A 1 11.18 2.57 0.65
CA MET A 1 12.28 1.97 1.38
C MET A 1 13.17 1.08 0.50
N LEU A 2 12.58 0.16 -0.23
CA LEU A 2 13.37 -0.75 -1.09
C LEU A 2 13.78 -0.12 -2.43
N GLY A 3 13.10 0.90 -2.88
CA GLY A 3 13.40 1.62 -4.11
C GLY A 3 12.23 1.72 -5.07
N ASP A 4 12.36 2.59 -6.06
CA ASP A 4 11.29 2.90 -7.02
C ASP A 4 11.01 1.74 -7.99
N HIS A 5 11.91 0.75 -8.07
CA HIS A 5 11.74 -0.42 -8.92
C HIS A 5 10.68 -1.40 -8.39
N VAL A 6 10.29 -1.27 -7.13
CA VAL A 6 9.33 -2.16 -6.49
C VAL A 6 7.92 -1.82 -6.93
N GLN A 7 7.19 -2.82 -7.42
CA GLN A 7 5.81 -2.69 -7.87
C GLN A 7 4.97 -3.80 -7.25
N GLN A 8 3.73 -3.48 -6.91
CA GLN A 8 2.78 -4.48 -6.45
C GLN A 8 2.41 -5.42 -7.59
N LYS A 9 2.48 -6.72 -7.33
CA LYS A 9 2.11 -7.78 -8.28
C LYS A 9 0.76 -8.41 -7.97
N GLY A 10 0.37 -8.40 -6.71
CA GLY A 10 -0.89 -8.97 -6.26
C GLY A 10 -1.08 -8.80 -4.77
N SER A 11 -2.23 -9.22 -4.29
CA SER A 11 -2.53 -9.22 -2.85
C SER A 11 -3.68 -10.16 -2.55
N LEU A 12 -3.76 -10.58 -1.30
CA LEU A 12 -4.87 -11.35 -0.76
C LEU A 12 -5.16 -10.88 0.65
N VAL A 13 -6.44 -10.65 0.95
CA VAL A 13 -6.89 -10.28 2.30
C VAL A 13 -8.01 -11.24 2.69
N ASP A 14 -7.84 -11.94 3.81
CA ASP A 14 -8.89 -12.76 4.40
C ASP A 14 -9.00 -12.49 5.89
N GLU A 15 -9.88 -13.21 6.59
CA GLU A 15 -10.13 -12.98 8.01
C GLU A 15 -8.95 -13.33 8.92
N ASN A 16 -7.99 -14.12 8.44
CA ASN A 16 -6.86 -14.60 9.24
C ASN A 16 -5.53 -13.92 8.90
N LYS A 17 -5.37 -13.46 7.65
CA LYS A 17 -4.09 -12.94 7.17
C LYS A 17 -4.26 -12.06 5.95
N LEU A 18 -3.20 -11.34 5.64
CA LEU A 18 -3.05 -10.70 4.35
C LEU A 18 -1.74 -11.14 3.70
N ARG A 19 -1.72 -11.11 2.38
CA ARG A 19 -0.53 -11.37 1.58
C ARG A 19 -0.34 -10.19 0.64
N PHE A 20 0.88 -9.71 0.52
CA PHE A 20 1.24 -8.64 -0.40
C PHE A 20 2.37 -9.12 -1.30
N ASP A 21 2.12 -9.14 -2.60
CA ASP A 21 3.08 -9.62 -3.59
C ASP A 21 3.70 -8.42 -4.31
N PHE A 22 5.01 -8.39 -4.37
CA PHE A 22 5.72 -7.26 -4.99
C PHE A 22 6.99 -7.73 -5.71
N SER A 23 7.45 -6.92 -6.65
CA SER A 23 8.67 -7.19 -7.40
C SER A 23 9.89 -6.70 -6.63
N HIS A 24 10.84 -7.60 -6.38
CA HIS A 24 12.13 -7.28 -5.78
C HIS A 24 13.10 -8.41 -6.12
N SER A 25 14.36 -8.08 -6.36
CA SER A 25 15.36 -9.04 -6.86
C SER A 25 15.88 -10.01 -5.81
N LYS A 26 15.67 -9.72 -4.53
CA LYS A 26 16.21 -10.49 -3.41
C LYS A 26 15.14 -10.68 -2.33
N PRO A 27 15.24 -11.78 -1.54
CA PRO A 27 14.45 -11.87 -0.31
C PRO A 27 14.77 -10.71 0.62
N LEU A 28 13.80 -10.30 1.43
CA LEU A 28 14.00 -9.26 2.43
C LEU A 28 14.90 -9.76 3.55
N THR A 29 15.83 -8.93 3.98
CA THR A 29 16.64 -9.21 5.16
C THR A 29 15.81 -9.02 6.43
N LYS A 30 16.29 -9.53 7.56
CA LYS A 30 15.63 -9.33 8.85
C LYS A 30 15.55 -7.85 9.22
N GLU A 31 16.59 -7.08 8.90
CA GLU A 31 16.62 -5.65 9.12
C GLU A 31 15.58 -4.92 8.29
N GLU A 32 15.43 -5.33 7.03
CA GLU A 32 14.41 -4.76 6.13
C GLU A 32 13.00 -5.06 6.63
N ILE A 33 12.74 -6.31 7.06
CA ILE A 33 11.45 -6.70 7.63
C ILE A 33 11.14 -5.87 8.88
N SER A 34 12.09 -5.74 9.80
CA SER A 34 11.92 -4.94 11.01
C SER A 34 11.64 -3.47 10.69
N LYS A 35 12.32 -2.94 9.69
CA LYS A 35 12.13 -1.56 9.25
C LYS A 35 10.75 -1.32 8.66
N ILE A 36 10.27 -2.25 7.83
CA ILE A 36 8.92 -2.19 7.25
C ILE A 36 7.87 -2.23 8.35
N GLU A 37 7.98 -3.18 9.28
CA GLU A 37 7.06 -3.29 10.41
C GLU A 37 7.05 -2.00 11.24
N ALA A 38 8.22 -1.41 11.50
CA ALA A 38 8.32 -0.17 12.26
C ALA A 38 7.64 0.99 11.53
N ILE A 39 7.82 1.11 10.22
CA ILE A 39 7.19 2.16 9.41
C ILE A 39 5.66 2.01 9.43
N VAL A 40 5.16 0.80 9.17
CA VAL A 40 3.72 0.54 9.13
C VAL A 40 3.08 0.78 10.48
N ASN A 41 3.68 0.27 11.56
CA ASN A 41 3.14 0.44 12.91
C ASN A 41 3.18 1.91 13.36
N LYS A 42 4.21 2.65 12.99
CA LYS A 42 4.30 4.08 13.26
C LYS A 42 3.13 4.83 12.60
N GLU A 43 2.86 4.55 11.34
CA GLU A 43 1.78 5.23 10.61
C GLU A 43 0.40 4.80 11.13
N ALA A 44 0.25 3.54 11.56
CA ALA A 44 -0.96 3.08 12.22
C ALA A 44 -1.19 3.84 13.53
N LEU A 45 -0.15 4.03 14.34
CA LEU A 45 -0.22 4.79 15.59
C LEU A 45 -0.51 6.27 15.37
N ASN A 46 -0.07 6.84 14.25
CA ASN A 46 -0.35 8.22 13.90
C ASN A 46 -1.83 8.46 13.56
N ASN A 47 -2.58 7.39 13.34
CA ASN A 47 -4.02 7.43 13.10
C ASN A 47 -4.40 8.42 12.00
N LEU A 48 -3.73 8.31 10.85
CA LEU A 48 -3.93 9.19 9.71
C LEU A 48 -5.29 8.98 9.05
N GLU A 49 -5.89 10.06 8.54
CA GLU A 49 -7.08 9.94 7.73
C GLU A 49 -6.77 9.25 6.40
N VAL A 50 -7.68 8.37 5.99
CA VAL A 50 -7.63 7.72 4.68
C VAL A 50 -8.69 8.37 3.81
N GLU A 51 -8.26 9.07 2.77
CA GLU A 51 -9.15 9.79 1.85
C GLU A 51 -9.24 9.06 0.53
N THR A 52 -10.46 9.05 -0.04
CA THR A 52 -10.71 8.48 -1.36
C THR A 52 -11.17 9.59 -2.30
N GLU A 53 -10.56 9.67 -3.46
CA GLU A 53 -10.86 10.68 -4.47
C GLU A 53 -11.03 10.01 -5.84
N LEU A 54 -12.08 10.38 -6.56
CA LEU A 54 -12.26 9.95 -7.95
C LEU A 54 -11.55 10.93 -8.88
N MET A 55 -10.75 10.40 -9.81
CA MET A 55 -10.10 11.22 -10.82
C MET A 55 -9.82 10.42 -12.09
N LYS A 56 -9.44 11.11 -13.16
CA LYS A 56 -9.02 10.47 -14.40
C LYS A 56 -7.73 9.69 -14.16
N ILE A 57 -7.58 8.55 -14.86
CA ILE A 57 -6.38 7.72 -14.71
C ILE A 57 -5.09 8.49 -14.97
N ASP A 58 -5.07 9.35 -15.98
CA ASP A 58 -3.89 10.15 -16.31
C ASP A 58 -3.53 11.11 -15.17
N ASP A 59 -4.52 11.76 -14.57
CA ASP A 59 -4.32 12.67 -13.43
C ASP A 59 -3.83 11.89 -12.21
N ALA A 60 -4.39 10.70 -11.97
CA ALA A 60 -3.97 9.84 -10.86
C ALA A 60 -2.50 9.45 -10.98
N LEU A 61 -2.07 9.03 -12.17
CA LEU A 61 -0.68 8.65 -12.41
C LEU A 61 0.26 9.85 -12.29
N LYS A 62 -0.17 11.04 -12.74
CA LYS A 62 0.61 12.28 -12.57
C LYS A 62 0.76 12.69 -11.11
N SER A 63 -0.19 12.36 -10.27
CA SER A 63 -0.12 12.65 -8.83
C SER A 63 0.81 11.71 -8.07
N GLY A 64 1.40 10.72 -8.74
CA GLY A 64 2.31 9.75 -8.14
C GLY A 64 1.60 8.52 -7.58
N ALA A 65 0.32 8.30 -7.92
CA ALA A 65 -0.42 7.15 -7.44
C ALA A 65 0.20 5.85 -7.95
N MET A 66 0.37 4.89 -7.03
CA MET A 66 0.83 3.55 -7.37
C MET A 66 -0.30 2.71 -7.95
N ALA A 67 0.00 2.02 -9.04
CA ALA A 67 -0.93 1.12 -9.69
C ALA A 67 -0.43 -0.32 -9.63
N LEU A 68 -1.35 -1.28 -9.65
CA LEU A 68 -1.02 -2.69 -9.73
C LEU A 68 -0.43 -2.99 -11.11
N PHE A 69 0.71 -3.66 -11.14
CA PHE A 69 1.40 -3.99 -12.40
C PHE A 69 0.52 -4.87 -13.28
N GLY A 70 0.38 -4.49 -14.56
CA GLY A 70 -0.41 -5.23 -15.54
C GLY A 70 -1.91 -5.08 -15.39
N GLU A 71 -2.38 -4.34 -14.39
CA GLU A 71 -3.80 -4.09 -14.20
C GLU A 71 -4.30 -3.06 -15.23
N LYS A 72 -5.49 -3.31 -15.76
CA LYS A 72 -6.17 -2.34 -16.61
C LYS A 72 -7.18 -1.56 -15.78
N TYR A 73 -7.15 -0.26 -15.91
CA TYR A 73 -8.04 0.65 -15.19
C TYR A 73 -8.99 1.36 -16.17
N ASP A 74 -10.19 1.66 -15.69
CA ASP A 74 -11.13 2.52 -16.41
C ASP A 74 -10.59 3.96 -16.48
N ASP A 75 -11.24 4.82 -17.28
CA ASP A 75 -10.86 6.22 -17.39
C ASP A 75 -10.94 6.96 -16.04
N ASP A 76 -11.94 6.62 -15.22
CA ASP A 76 -12.11 7.15 -13.88
C ASP A 76 -11.65 6.12 -12.85
N VAL A 77 -10.80 6.52 -11.92
CA VAL A 77 -10.23 5.65 -10.90
C VAL A 77 -10.39 6.24 -9.52
N ARG A 78 -10.40 5.36 -8.51
CA ARG A 78 -10.36 5.76 -7.10
C ARG A 78 -8.92 5.84 -6.65
N VAL A 79 -8.54 7.00 -6.12
CA VAL A 79 -7.22 7.24 -5.54
C VAL A 79 -7.36 7.28 -4.03
N LEU A 80 -6.57 6.47 -3.35
CA LEU A 80 -6.54 6.37 -1.90
C LEU A 80 -5.31 7.08 -1.38
N LYS A 81 -5.52 8.06 -0.50
CA LYS A 81 -4.43 8.84 0.12
C LYS A 81 -4.46 8.66 1.62
N MET A 82 -3.29 8.48 2.21
CA MET A 82 -3.12 8.35 3.66
C MET A 82 -2.27 9.49 4.19
N GLY A 83 -2.88 10.34 5.03
CA GLY A 83 -2.21 11.46 5.69
C GLY A 83 -2.07 12.70 4.83
N GLU A 84 -1.92 13.85 5.49
CA GLU A 84 -1.77 15.16 4.82
C GLU A 84 -0.53 15.23 3.94
N ASN A 85 0.54 14.55 4.33
CA ASN A 85 1.79 14.52 3.59
C ASN A 85 1.82 13.42 2.51
N SER A 86 0.65 12.81 2.23
CA SER A 86 0.53 11.75 1.22
C SER A 86 1.55 10.63 1.44
N PHE A 87 1.59 10.09 2.67
CA PHE A 87 2.44 8.96 3.01
C PHE A 87 2.28 7.81 2.01
N SER A 88 1.03 7.55 1.61
CA SER A 88 0.71 6.55 0.60
C SER A 88 -0.34 7.12 -0.35
N VAL A 89 -0.12 6.97 -1.65
CA VAL A 89 -1.05 7.36 -2.70
C VAL A 89 -1.16 6.20 -3.67
N GLU A 90 -2.34 5.57 -3.74
CA GLU A 90 -2.52 4.35 -4.51
C GLU A 90 -3.84 4.32 -5.27
N LEU A 91 -3.86 3.60 -6.39
CA LEU A 91 -5.08 3.26 -7.10
C LEU A 91 -5.66 1.99 -6.49
N CYS A 92 -6.85 2.09 -5.93
CA CYS A 92 -7.48 0.91 -5.34
C CYS A 92 -9.00 1.03 -5.31
N GLY A 93 -9.68 0.04 -5.84
CA GLY A 93 -11.14 -0.04 -5.83
C GLY A 93 -11.72 -0.83 -4.66
N GLY A 94 -10.88 -1.36 -3.78
CA GLY A 94 -11.30 -2.21 -2.67
C GLY A 94 -11.85 -1.43 -1.48
N THR A 95 -12.09 -2.17 -0.40
CA THR A 95 -12.53 -1.60 0.88
C THR A 95 -11.31 -1.24 1.72
N HIS A 96 -11.38 -0.09 2.39
CA HIS A 96 -10.26 0.41 3.19
C HIS A 96 -10.73 0.93 4.54
N VAL A 97 -9.80 0.96 5.51
CA VAL A 97 -10.04 1.57 6.80
C VAL A 97 -10.26 3.09 6.65
N ALA A 98 -11.02 3.68 7.54
CA ALA A 98 -11.24 5.12 7.56
C ALA A 98 -10.02 5.89 8.09
N ARG A 99 -9.29 5.29 9.01
CA ARG A 99 -8.08 5.84 9.61
C ARG A 99 -7.04 4.73 9.77
N THR A 100 -5.76 5.08 9.68
CA THR A 100 -4.68 4.09 9.82
C THR A 100 -4.66 3.42 11.18
N GLY A 101 -5.15 4.09 12.22
CA GLY A 101 -5.27 3.51 13.57
C GLY A 101 -6.21 2.32 13.63
N ASP A 102 -7.15 2.20 12.72
CA ASP A 102 -8.09 1.07 12.65
C ASP A 102 -7.41 -0.25 12.31
N ILE A 103 -6.19 -0.20 11.75
CA ILE A 103 -5.41 -1.39 11.38
C ILE A 103 -4.95 -2.15 12.64
N GLY A 104 -4.60 -1.44 13.70
CA GLY A 104 -4.01 -2.03 14.89
C GLY A 104 -2.54 -2.37 14.67
N PHE A 105 -2.09 -3.48 15.27
CA PHE A 105 -0.69 -3.89 15.19
C PHE A 105 -0.43 -4.71 13.93
N PHE A 106 0.68 -4.41 13.24
CA PHE A 106 1.10 -5.08 12.01
C PHE A 106 2.39 -5.88 12.24
N ILE A 107 2.39 -7.13 11.77
CA ILE A 107 3.57 -8.00 11.85
C ILE A 107 3.70 -8.82 10.56
N ILE A 108 4.92 -8.99 10.10
CA ILE A 108 5.24 -9.85 8.96
C ILE A 108 5.62 -11.22 9.49
N THR A 109 4.82 -12.22 9.17
CA THR A 109 5.01 -13.58 9.69
C THR A 109 5.83 -14.47 8.77
N ASN A 110 5.86 -14.18 7.47
CA ASN A 110 6.53 -15.02 6.48
C ASN A 110 6.78 -14.27 5.18
N GLN A 111 7.79 -14.70 4.43
CA GLN A 111 8.00 -14.29 3.05
C GLN A 111 8.41 -15.49 2.20
N SER A 112 8.04 -15.48 0.92
CA SER A 112 8.41 -16.52 -0.03
C SER A 112 8.55 -15.94 -1.44
N ASN A 113 9.23 -16.66 -2.28
CA ASN A 113 9.36 -16.30 -3.70
C ASN A 113 8.20 -16.83 -4.53
#